data_63a232e18b9798ce39528525fa1532ef
#
_entry.id   63a232e18b9798ce39528525fa1532ef
#
_cell.length_a   1.000
_cell.length_b   1.000
_cell.length_c   1.000
_cell.angle_alpha   90.00
_cell.angle_beta   90.00
_cell.angle_gamma   90.00
#
_symmetry.space_group_name_H-M   'P 1'
#
loop_
_entity.id
_entity.type
_entity.pdbx_description
1 polymer ?
#
loop_
_entity_poly.entity_id
_entity_poly.type
_entity_poly.pdbx_seq_one_letter_code
_entity_poly.pdbx_strand_id
1 'polypeptide(L)'
;MKKQYVTLTVNGREYRFSIGDGFGQVPPSETLSQTLRKRLQLTGSKESCSEGACGCCTVLMDGKGVTSCMLLTVDCDGKDIVTIEGLEDPEKGLDAFQCGYCTPGIIMAAKALLLENPHPTGDEIKEAMSGNYCRCISHYTVLRAINRVAGNEEDHLAVMHRANDDVENPIPVRQELFLSPYANGTNSDHSLD
;
A
#
# COMPACT_ATOMS: atom_id res chain seq x y z
N MET A 1 -12.35 11.19 -38.18
CA MET A 1 -11.76 11.31 -36.82
C MET A 1 -10.46 10.57 -36.80
N LYS A 2 -9.33 11.18 -36.41
CA LYS A 2 -8.08 10.46 -36.20
C LYS A 2 -8.29 9.54 -34.97
N LYS A 3 -8.13 8.23 -35.13
CA LYS A 3 -8.14 7.30 -34.00
C LYS A 3 -7.01 7.71 -33.05
N GLN A 4 -7.36 8.06 -31.83
CA GLN A 4 -6.41 8.36 -30.79
C GLN A 4 -6.06 7.06 -30.08
N TYR A 5 -4.77 6.82 -29.88
CA TYR A 5 -4.27 5.64 -29.18
C TYR A 5 -3.44 6.09 -28.00
N VAL A 6 -3.41 5.28 -26.95
CA VAL A 6 -2.45 5.33 -25.86
C VAL A 6 -1.66 4.03 -25.82
N THR A 7 -0.36 4.11 -25.63
CA THR A 7 0.54 2.95 -25.53
C THR A 7 1.20 2.98 -24.15
N LEU A 8 1.09 1.87 -23.41
CA LEU A 8 1.70 1.71 -22.08
C LEU A 8 2.59 0.47 -22.11
N THR A 9 3.72 0.51 -21.41
CA THR A 9 4.42 -0.70 -21.01
C THR A 9 3.96 -1.05 -19.60
N VAL A 10 3.45 -2.27 -19.40
CA VAL A 10 3.02 -2.75 -18.08
C VAL A 10 3.71 -4.05 -17.76
N ASN A 11 4.51 -4.08 -16.69
CA ASN A 11 5.32 -5.23 -16.28
C ASN A 11 6.18 -5.77 -17.44
N GLY A 12 6.83 -4.85 -18.17
CA GLY A 12 7.69 -5.18 -19.31
C GLY A 12 6.97 -5.55 -20.60
N ARG A 13 5.64 -5.54 -20.63
CA ARG A 13 4.85 -5.83 -21.83
C ARG A 13 4.15 -4.59 -22.36
N GLU A 14 4.28 -4.34 -23.67
CA GLU A 14 3.59 -3.23 -24.33
C GLU A 14 2.11 -3.54 -24.58
N TYR A 15 1.26 -2.56 -24.29
CA TYR A 15 -0.17 -2.57 -24.56
C TYR A 15 -0.58 -1.30 -25.28
N ARG A 16 -1.40 -1.43 -26.29
CA ARG A 16 -1.94 -0.31 -27.07
C ARG A 16 -3.47 -0.31 -27.05
N PHE A 17 -4.04 0.78 -26.58
CA PHE A 17 -5.48 0.97 -26.47
C PHE A 17 -5.97 2.06 -27.40
N SER A 18 -7.09 1.86 -28.07
CA SER A 18 -7.80 2.94 -28.76
C SER A 18 -8.67 3.73 -27.76
N ILE A 19 -8.62 5.04 -27.85
CA ILE A 19 -9.37 5.94 -26.97
C ILE A 19 -10.70 6.29 -27.60
N GLY A 20 -11.78 6.25 -26.81
CA GLY A 20 -13.13 6.61 -27.22
C GLY A 20 -14.20 5.92 -26.39
N ASP A 21 -15.47 6.16 -26.71
CA ASP A 21 -16.63 5.61 -26.00
C ASP A 21 -17.21 4.36 -26.67
N GLY A 22 -16.57 3.86 -27.74
CA GLY A 22 -16.99 2.67 -28.46
C GLY A 22 -16.64 1.37 -27.77
N PHE A 23 -17.26 0.28 -28.22
CA PHE A 23 -16.98 -1.06 -27.68
C PHE A 23 -15.49 -1.40 -27.80
N GLY A 24 -14.88 -1.83 -26.69
CA GLY A 24 -13.46 -2.19 -26.61
C GLY A 24 -12.50 -1.01 -26.54
N GLN A 25 -12.99 0.23 -26.61
CA GLN A 25 -12.18 1.42 -26.44
C GLN A 25 -12.03 1.79 -24.95
N VAL A 26 -10.99 2.55 -24.64
CA VAL A 26 -10.75 3.14 -23.31
C VAL A 26 -11.40 4.52 -23.29
N PRO A 27 -12.42 4.75 -22.46
CA PRO A 27 -12.98 6.09 -22.29
C PRO A 27 -11.91 7.08 -21.81
N PRO A 28 -11.93 8.34 -22.27
CA PRO A 28 -10.98 9.36 -21.80
C PRO A 28 -10.97 9.55 -20.27
N SER A 29 -12.09 9.25 -19.61
CA SER A 29 -12.26 9.34 -18.15
C SER A 29 -11.80 8.10 -17.38
N GLU A 30 -11.39 7.02 -18.08
CA GLU A 30 -10.96 5.80 -17.41
C GLU A 30 -9.62 5.98 -16.71
N THR A 31 -9.58 5.65 -15.41
CA THR A 31 -8.35 5.74 -14.62
C THR A 31 -7.39 4.58 -14.95
N LEU A 32 -6.10 4.81 -14.67
CA LEU A 32 -5.08 3.76 -14.81
C LEU A 32 -5.43 2.54 -13.95
N SER A 33 -5.91 2.75 -12.71
CA SER A 33 -6.39 1.66 -11.84
C SER A 33 -7.47 0.82 -12.52
N GLN A 34 -8.43 1.45 -13.16
CA GLN A 34 -9.51 0.76 -13.87
C GLN A 34 -8.99 -0.03 -15.08
N THR A 35 -8.09 0.55 -15.87
CA THR A 35 -7.48 -0.12 -17.02
C THR A 35 -6.68 -1.35 -16.58
N LEU A 36 -5.82 -1.21 -15.56
CA LEU A 36 -5.04 -2.31 -15.02
C LEU A 36 -5.96 -3.47 -14.56
N ARG A 37 -7.00 -3.15 -13.80
CA ARG A 37 -7.89 -4.15 -13.20
C ARG A 37 -8.89 -4.76 -14.18
N LYS A 38 -9.56 -3.94 -15.01
CA LYS A 38 -10.67 -4.38 -15.86
C LYS A 38 -10.21 -4.92 -17.20
N ARG A 39 -9.17 -4.32 -17.80
CA ARG A 39 -8.70 -4.70 -19.14
C ARG A 39 -7.52 -5.65 -19.11
N LEU A 40 -6.57 -5.43 -18.20
CA LEU A 40 -5.39 -6.28 -18.08
C LEU A 40 -5.53 -7.38 -17.03
N GLN A 41 -6.62 -7.39 -16.24
CA GLN A 41 -6.90 -8.35 -15.18
C GLN A 41 -5.82 -8.38 -14.07
N LEU A 42 -5.05 -7.29 -13.94
CA LEU A 42 -4.07 -7.11 -12.89
C LEU A 42 -4.79 -6.62 -11.61
N THR A 43 -5.22 -7.56 -10.79
CA THR A 43 -6.08 -7.30 -9.63
C THR A 43 -5.31 -7.14 -8.31
N GLY A 44 -4.00 -7.29 -8.33
CA GLY A 44 -3.12 -7.15 -7.18
C GLY A 44 -3.16 -5.73 -6.60
N SER A 45 -3.09 -4.70 -7.45
CA SER A 45 -3.36 -3.33 -7.06
C SER A 45 -4.81 -3.18 -6.57
N LYS A 46 -5.02 -2.59 -5.38
CA LYS A 46 -6.35 -2.49 -4.74
C LYS A 46 -6.89 -1.06 -4.81
N GLU A 47 -8.14 -0.92 -5.21
CA GLU A 47 -8.84 0.36 -5.22
C GLU A 47 -9.79 0.41 -4.01
N SER A 48 -9.56 1.36 -3.09
CA SER A 48 -10.31 1.49 -1.84
C SER A 48 -10.98 2.84 -1.70
N CYS A 49 -10.23 3.94 -1.74
CA CYS A 49 -10.80 5.29 -1.57
C CYS A 49 -11.19 5.95 -2.90
N SER A 50 -10.54 5.62 -4.02
CA SER A 50 -10.67 6.28 -5.33
C SER A 50 -10.43 7.80 -5.32
N GLU A 51 -9.71 8.30 -4.30
CA GLU A 51 -9.45 9.73 -4.02
C GLU A 51 -7.96 10.03 -3.81
N GLY A 52 -7.08 9.04 -4.05
CA GLY A 52 -5.63 9.19 -3.87
C GLY A 52 -5.15 9.21 -2.42
N ALA A 53 -6.06 9.03 -1.42
CA ALA A 53 -5.72 9.23 -0.01
C ALA A 53 -5.11 8.00 0.67
N CYS A 54 -5.49 6.77 0.28
CA CYS A 54 -5.18 5.57 1.07
C CYS A 54 -3.95 4.78 0.59
N GLY A 55 -3.41 5.07 -0.59
CA GLY A 55 -2.22 4.40 -1.15
C GLY A 55 -2.40 2.93 -1.57
N CYS A 56 -3.58 2.31 -1.42
CA CYS A 56 -3.80 0.90 -1.76
C CYS A 56 -3.61 0.59 -3.26
N CYS A 57 -3.81 1.59 -4.12
CA CYS A 57 -3.67 1.50 -5.57
C CYS A 57 -2.29 1.93 -6.09
N THR A 58 -1.29 2.07 -5.22
CA THR A 58 0.05 2.50 -5.62
C THR A 58 0.67 1.51 -6.60
N VAL A 59 1.23 2.06 -7.67
CA VAL A 59 2.05 1.37 -8.68
C VAL A 59 3.31 2.18 -8.92
N LEU A 60 4.33 1.63 -9.57
CA LEU A 60 5.44 2.43 -10.07
C LEU A 60 5.09 2.93 -11.47
N MET A 61 5.35 4.20 -11.75
CA MET A 61 5.34 4.77 -13.08
C MET A 61 6.68 5.45 -13.31
N ASP A 62 7.42 4.97 -14.30
CA ASP A 62 8.80 5.39 -14.57
C ASP A 62 9.67 5.32 -13.30
N GLY A 63 9.50 4.27 -12.48
CA GLY A 63 10.24 4.04 -11.23
C GLY A 63 9.73 4.81 -10.01
N LYS A 64 8.73 5.70 -10.15
CA LYS A 64 8.18 6.50 -9.04
C LYS A 64 6.84 5.95 -8.57
N GLY A 65 6.61 5.94 -7.25
CA GLY A 65 5.34 5.54 -6.65
C GLY A 65 4.23 6.55 -6.94
N VAL A 66 3.14 6.10 -7.57
CA VAL A 66 1.97 6.91 -7.90
C VAL A 66 0.67 6.19 -7.56
N THR A 67 -0.36 6.95 -7.18
CA THR A 67 -1.70 6.40 -6.93
C THR A 67 -2.48 6.27 -8.24
N SER A 68 -2.61 5.05 -8.76
CA SER A 68 -3.19 4.78 -10.09
C SER A 68 -4.67 5.18 -10.22
N CYS A 69 -5.41 5.33 -9.12
CA CYS A 69 -6.79 5.82 -9.15
C CYS A 69 -6.93 7.30 -9.51
N MET A 70 -5.83 8.07 -9.39
CA MET A 70 -5.80 9.52 -9.69
C MET A 70 -5.24 9.85 -11.07
N LEU A 71 -4.77 8.86 -11.81
CA LEU A 71 -4.22 9.04 -13.14
C LEU A 71 -5.23 8.59 -14.20
N LEU A 72 -5.42 9.39 -15.23
CA LEU A 72 -6.16 8.96 -16.42
C LEU A 72 -5.26 8.10 -17.30
N THR A 73 -5.80 7.02 -17.85
CA THR A 73 -5.05 6.14 -18.74
C THR A 73 -4.50 6.88 -19.94
N VAL A 74 -5.24 7.89 -20.44
CA VAL A 74 -4.83 8.71 -21.57
C VAL A 74 -3.58 9.55 -21.29
N ASP A 75 -3.34 9.92 -20.03
CA ASP A 75 -2.18 10.72 -19.60
C ASP A 75 -0.93 9.86 -19.39
N CYS A 76 -1.07 8.54 -19.47
CA CYS A 76 0.03 7.60 -19.27
C CYS A 76 0.68 7.13 -20.60
N ASP A 77 0.44 7.83 -21.71
CA ASP A 77 1.04 7.45 -23.01
C ASP A 77 2.57 7.41 -22.94
N GLY A 78 3.15 6.32 -23.43
CA GLY A 78 4.60 6.07 -23.42
C GLY A 78 5.19 5.76 -22.04
N LYS A 79 4.38 5.56 -20.99
CA LYS A 79 4.86 5.31 -19.64
C LYS A 79 5.15 3.83 -19.38
N ASP A 80 6.16 3.59 -18.53
CA ASP A 80 6.47 2.28 -17.98
C ASP A 80 5.82 2.11 -16.60
N ILE A 81 4.93 1.13 -16.49
CA ILE A 81 4.14 0.85 -15.30
C ILE A 81 4.56 -0.50 -14.72
N VAL A 82 4.91 -0.53 -13.44
CA VAL A 82 5.14 -1.77 -12.71
C VAL A 82 4.09 -1.88 -11.62
N THR A 83 3.37 -2.99 -11.63
CA THR A 83 2.39 -3.35 -10.60
C THR A 83 2.97 -4.40 -9.65
N ILE A 84 2.24 -4.73 -8.58
CA ILE A 84 2.69 -5.76 -7.63
C ILE A 84 2.95 -7.10 -8.31
N GLU A 85 2.22 -7.43 -9.35
CA GLU A 85 2.42 -8.67 -10.13
C GLU A 85 3.71 -8.67 -10.96
N GLY A 86 4.30 -7.50 -11.19
CA GLY A 86 5.57 -7.34 -11.91
C GLY A 86 6.80 -7.35 -11.00
N LEU A 87 6.66 -7.52 -9.70
CA LEU A 87 7.78 -7.69 -8.79
C LEU A 87 8.26 -9.15 -8.80
N GLU A 88 9.53 -9.36 -9.15
CA GLU A 88 10.11 -10.68 -9.41
C GLU A 88 10.27 -11.57 -8.16
N ASP A 89 10.14 -11.04 -6.94
CA ASP A 89 10.34 -11.82 -5.72
C ASP A 89 9.35 -11.40 -4.62
N PRO A 90 8.10 -11.89 -4.69
CA PRO A 90 7.10 -11.62 -3.64
C PRO A 90 7.42 -12.30 -2.31
N GLU A 91 8.35 -13.29 -2.27
CA GLU A 91 8.66 -14.05 -1.06
C GLU A 91 9.62 -13.32 -0.10
N LYS A 92 10.37 -12.32 -0.57
CA LYS A 92 11.09 -11.39 0.32
C LYS A 92 10.15 -10.38 0.97
N GLY A 93 8.86 -10.69 0.94
CA GLY A 93 7.79 -9.89 1.47
C GLY A 93 7.94 -9.62 2.96
N LEU A 94 7.53 -8.43 3.29
CA LEU A 94 7.36 -7.92 4.62
C LEU A 94 6.36 -8.81 5.37
N ASP A 95 6.76 -9.46 6.44
CA ASP A 95 5.84 -10.14 7.38
C ASP A 95 4.93 -9.14 8.13
N ALA A 96 4.55 -8.07 7.43
CA ALA A 96 3.85 -6.92 7.96
C ALA A 96 2.44 -6.82 7.37
N PHE A 97 1.62 -7.87 7.51
CA PHE A 97 0.24 -7.85 7.05
C PHE A 97 -0.68 -8.70 7.92
N GLN A 98 -1.98 -8.38 7.90
CA GLN A 98 -3.05 -9.20 8.47
C GLN A 98 -4.08 -9.54 7.38
N CYS A 99 -5.03 -8.63 7.07
CA CYS A 99 -6.01 -8.88 6.01
C CYS A 99 -5.41 -8.83 4.60
N GLY A 100 -4.23 -8.21 4.42
CA GLY A 100 -3.50 -8.16 3.15
C GLY A 100 -4.00 -7.11 2.14
N TYR A 101 -5.08 -6.40 2.42
CA TYR A 101 -5.68 -5.47 1.44
C TYR A 101 -4.78 -4.27 1.10
N CYS A 102 -4.13 -3.66 2.10
CA CYS A 102 -3.20 -2.54 1.90
C CYS A 102 -1.80 -2.99 1.45
N THR A 103 -1.47 -4.27 1.60
CA THR A 103 -0.11 -4.82 1.40
C THR A 103 0.47 -4.50 0.03
N PRO A 104 -0.23 -4.70 -1.11
CA PRO A 104 0.32 -4.37 -2.42
C PRO A 104 0.75 -2.90 -2.52
N GLY A 105 -0.08 -1.96 -2.05
CA GLY A 105 0.24 -0.53 -2.07
C GLY A 105 1.45 -0.18 -1.20
N ILE A 106 1.55 -0.76 -0.01
CA ILE A 106 2.69 -0.59 0.90
C ILE A 106 3.98 -1.12 0.27
N ILE A 107 3.95 -2.31 -0.33
CA ILE A 107 5.13 -2.90 -1.00
C ILE A 107 5.57 -2.02 -2.17
N MET A 108 4.64 -1.53 -2.99
CA MET A 108 4.97 -0.67 -4.12
C MET A 108 5.55 0.69 -3.67
N ALA A 109 5.03 1.29 -2.61
CA ALA A 109 5.58 2.52 -2.03
C ALA A 109 6.97 2.29 -1.41
N ALA A 110 7.17 1.19 -0.69
CA ALA A 110 8.47 0.80 -0.16
C ALA A 110 9.48 0.54 -1.28
N LYS A 111 9.06 -0.11 -2.36
CA LYS A 111 9.93 -0.34 -3.54
C LYS A 111 10.34 0.97 -4.19
N ALA A 112 9.42 1.94 -4.33
CA ALA A 112 9.73 3.27 -4.86
C ALA A 112 10.81 3.95 -4.01
N LEU A 113 10.64 3.96 -2.68
CA LEU A 113 11.61 4.51 -1.74
C LEU A 113 12.99 3.85 -1.89
N LEU A 114 13.04 2.52 -1.89
CA LEU A 114 14.30 1.76 -1.97
C LEU A 114 15.01 1.86 -3.33
N LEU A 115 14.28 2.20 -4.39
CA LEU A 115 14.89 2.53 -5.68
C LEU A 115 15.56 3.91 -5.67
N GLU A 116 14.97 4.86 -4.94
CA GLU A 116 15.51 6.22 -4.79
C GLU A 116 16.63 6.26 -3.74
N ASN A 117 16.41 5.63 -2.60
CA ASN A 117 17.38 5.55 -1.50
C ASN A 117 17.44 4.10 -0.97
N PRO A 118 18.50 3.32 -1.29
CA PRO A 118 18.64 1.93 -0.83
C PRO A 118 18.81 1.77 0.68
N HIS A 119 19.23 2.82 1.39
CA HIS A 119 19.45 2.82 2.84
C HIS A 119 18.73 4.00 3.50
N PRO A 120 17.38 4.01 3.47
CA PRO A 120 16.60 5.11 4.01
C PRO A 120 16.69 5.14 5.54
N THR A 121 16.67 6.34 6.09
CA THR A 121 16.50 6.55 7.54
C THR A 121 15.08 6.22 7.97
N GLY A 122 14.87 6.01 9.28
CA GLY A 122 13.53 5.76 9.82
C GLY A 122 12.53 6.88 9.52
N ASP A 123 12.98 8.12 9.45
CA ASP A 123 12.11 9.27 9.17
C ASP A 123 11.75 9.35 7.67
N GLU A 124 12.68 9.06 6.77
CA GLU A 124 12.39 8.93 5.33
C GLU A 124 11.39 7.80 5.04
N ILE A 125 11.50 6.66 5.75
CA ILE A 125 10.53 5.58 5.65
C ILE A 125 9.15 6.04 6.13
N LYS A 126 9.07 6.77 7.27
CA LYS A 126 7.79 7.31 7.77
C LYS A 126 7.15 8.26 6.76
N GLU A 127 7.94 9.16 6.18
CA GLU A 127 7.47 10.10 5.17
C GLU A 127 6.96 9.36 3.93
N ALA A 128 7.73 8.44 3.39
CA ALA A 128 7.35 7.66 2.22
C ALA A 128 6.08 6.81 2.44
N MET A 129 5.88 6.31 3.66
CA MET A 129 4.71 5.51 4.04
C MET A 129 3.52 6.34 4.50
N SER A 130 3.64 7.66 4.64
CA SER A 130 2.59 8.54 5.18
C SER A 130 1.29 8.51 4.36
N GLY A 131 1.39 8.24 3.06
CA GLY A 131 0.25 8.10 2.15
C GLY A 131 -0.38 6.70 2.11
N ASN A 132 0.10 5.74 2.91
CA ASN A 132 -0.39 4.37 2.91
C ASN A 132 -1.15 4.05 4.20
N TYR A 133 -2.47 3.90 4.12
CA TYR A 133 -3.31 3.63 5.29
C TYR A 133 -3.57 2.14 5.49
N CYS A 134 -3.36 1.71 6.71
CA CYS A 134 -3.73 0.37 7.17
C CYS A 134 -4.52 0.45 8.47
N ARG A 135 -5.61 -0.32 8.56
CA ARG A 135 -6.41 -0.42 9.77
C ARG A 135 -5.95 -1.57 10.68
N CYS A 136 -5.28 -2.56 10.12
CA CYS A 136 -5.00 -3.82 10.80
C CYS A 136 -3.64 -3.85 11.49
N ILE A 137 -2.60 -3.29 10.85
CA ILE A 137 -1.21 -3.33 11.32
C ILE A 137 -0.75 -1.95 11.79
N SER A 138 0.22 -1.95 12.68
CA SER A 138 0.90 -0.73 13.11
C SER A 138 1.88 -0.25 12.04
N HIS A 139 1.99 1.07 11.87
CA HIS A 139 3.05 1.67 11.05
C HIS A 139 4.46 1.24 11.49
N TYR A 140 4.68 1.01 12.77
CA TYR A 140 5.96 0.48 13.29
C TYR A 140 6.32 -0.90 12.71
N THR A 141 5.33 -1.76 12.49
CA THR A 141 5.57 -3.07 11.86
C THR A 141 6.05 -2.91 10.43
N VAL A 142 5.47 -1.97 9.68
CA VAL A 142 5.89 -1.64 8.31
C VAL A 142 7.31 -1.06 8.30
N LEU A 143 7.59 -0.09 9.18
CA LEU A 143 8.92 0.52 9.33
C LEU A 143 10.00 -0.53 9.59
N ARG A 144 9.76 -1.44 10.55
CA ARG A 144 10.69 -2.53 10.87
C ARG A 144 10.96 -3.42 9.67
N ALA A 145 9.92 -3.77 8.94
CA ALA A 145 10.03 -4.62 7.78
C ALA A 145 10.86 -3.95 6.66
N ILE A 146 10.64 -2.66 6.39
CA ILE A 146 11.41 -1.90 5.40
C ILE A 146 12.87 -1.75 5.85
N ASN A 147 13.13 -1.38 7.11
CA ASN A 147 14.48 -1.31 7.66
C ASN A 147 15.25 -2.62 7.52
N ARG A 148 14.59 -3.75 7.80
CA ARG A 148 15.19 -5.07 7.63
C ARG A 148 15.58 -5.36 6.17
N VAL A 149 14.73 -5.02 5.21
CA VAL A 149 15.03 -5.17 3.78
C VAL A 149 16.18 -4.24 3.35
N ALA A 150 16.25 -3.03 3.91
CA ALA A 150 17.32 -2.06 3.66
C ALA A 150 18.66 -2.43 4.33
N GLY A 151 18.69 -3.48 5.17
CA GLY A 151 19.89 -3.87 5.92
C GLY A 151 20.21 -2.97 7.11
N ASN A 152 19.25 -2.17 7.58
CA ASN A 152 19.40 -1.23 8.70
C ASN A 152 18.98 -1.89 10.04
N GLU A 153 19.55 -3.03 10.38
CA GLU A 153 19.07 -3.82 11.54
C GLU A 153 19.21 -3.14 12.90
N GLU A 154 20.12 -2.18 13.05
CA GLU A 154 20.42 -1.53 14.33
C GLU A 154 19.47 -0.37 14.70
N ASP A 155 18.79 0.25 13.74
CA ASP A 155 18.06 1.51 13.97
C ASP A 155 16.61 1.33 14.45
N HIS A 156 16.05 0.12 14.39
CA HIS A 156 14.62 -0.06 14.74
C HIS A 156 14.34 -0.02 16.25
N LEU A 157 15.34 -0.28 17.11
CA LEU A 157 15.21 -0.12 18.56
C LEU A 157 15.29 1.37 18.96
N ALA A 158 16.12 2.16 18.30
CA ALA A 158 16.25 3.59 18.55
C ALA A 158 14.97 4.37 18.26
N VAL A 159 14.23 3.98 17.20
CA VAL A 159 12.93 4.59 16.86
C VAL A 159 11.86 4.31 17.91
N MET A 160 11.88 3.12 18.53
CA MET A 160 10.94 2.77 19.62
C MET A 160 11.27 3.50 20.92
N HIS A 161 12.54 3.74 21.21
CA HIS A 161 12.96 4.48 22.39
C HIS A 161 12.60 5.95 22.30
N ARG A 162 12.84 6.63 21.16
CA ARG A 162 12.47 8.04 20.96
C ARG A 162 10.97 8.30 21.11
N ALA A 163 10.12 7.37 20.65
CA ALA A 163 8.68 7.50 20.81
C ALA A 163 8.23 7.42 22.28
N ASN A 164 9.05 6.85 23.17
CA ASN A 164 8.79 6.80 24.61
C ASN A 164 9.46 7.96 25.35
N ASP A 165 10.58 8.51 24.83
CA ASP A 165 11.33 9.58 25.46
C ASP A 165 10.66 10.95 25.31
N ASP A 166 9.83 11.14 24.25
CA ASP A 166 9.07 12.38 24.03
C ASP A 166 7.80 12.47 24.89
N VAL A 167 7.46 11.44 25.65
CA VAL A 167 6.31 11.43 26.57
C VAL A 167 6.82 11.76 27.97
N GLU A 168 6.95 13.07 28.29
CA GLU A 168 7.27 13.56 29.65
C GLU A 168 6.30 13.06 30.74
N ASN A 169 5.16 12.49 30.37
CA ASN A 169 4.22 11.82 31.24
C ASN A 169 3.60 10.63 30.47
N PRO A 170 4.09 9.41 30.63
CA PRO A 170 3.39 8.24 30.12
C PRO A 170 2.00 8.24 30.74
N ILE A 171 0.97 8.28 29.88
CA ILE A 171 -0.42 8.09 30.34
C ILE A 171 -0.42 6.80 31.14
N PRO A 172 -0.72 6.83 32.45
CA PRO A 172 -0.74 5.61 33.23
C PRO A 172 -1.74 4.67 32.58
N VAL A 173 -1.23 3.56 32.03
CA VAL A 173 -2.10 2.50 31.53
C VAL A 173 -2.86 2.00 32.72
N ARG A 174 -4.10 2.43 32.88
CA ARG A 174 -5.00 1.86 33.88
C ARG A 174 -5.19 0.41 33.52
N GLN A 175 -4.48 -0.49 34.21
CA GLN A 175 -4.64 -1.94 34.07
C GLN A 175 -6.10 -2.36 34.24
N GLU A 176 -6.88 -1.58 34.98
CA GLU A 176 -8.33 -1.76 35.18
C GLU A 176 -9.18 -1.66 33.91
N LEU A 177 -8.69 -0.94 32.87
CA LEU A 177 -9.38 -0.84 31.57
C LEU A 177 -9.27 -2.11 30.72
N PHE A 178 -8.31 -2.99 31.02
CA PHE A 178 -8.12 -4.26 30.33
C PHE A 178 -8.75 -5.45 31.06
N LEU A 179 -9.20 -5.25 32.30
CA LEU A 179 -9.98 -6.26 33.00
C LEU A 179 -11.42 -6.13 32.51
N SER A 180 -11.75 -6.82 31.42
CA SER A 180 -13.11 -6.97 30.94
C SER A 180 -14.00 -7.43 32.10
N PRO A 181 -15.15 -6.79 32.36
CA PRO A 181 -16.12 -7.29 33.33
C PRO A 181 -16.64 -8.68 32.98
N TYR A 182 -16.33 -9.21 31.81
CA TYR A 182 -16.63 -10.57 31.37
C TYR A 182 -15.53 -11.60 31.69
N ALA A 183 -14.41 -11.22 32.32
CA ALA A 183 -13.33 -12.14 32.68
C ALA A 183 -13.66 -12.98 33.93
N ASN A 184 -14.66 -12.60 34.70
CA ASN A 184 -15.17 -13.37 35.82
C ASN A 184 -16.46 -14.10 35.41
N GLY A 185 -16.30 -15.11 34.55
CA GLY A 185 -17.37 -16.02 34.19
C GLY A 185 -17.80 -16.86 35.37
N THR A 186 -18.74 -16.37 36.17
CA THR A 186 -19.64 -17.27 36.91
C THR A 186 -20.79 -17.60 35.96
N ASN A 187 -20.63 -18.73 35.27
CA ASN A 187 -21.75 -19.46 34.68
C ASN A 187 -22.72 -19.80 35.79
N SER A 188 -23.74 -19.01 36.00
CA SER A 188 -24.95 -19.43 36.73
C SER A 188 -25.87 -20.12 35.72
N ASP A 189 -26.00 -21.44 35.90
CA ASP A 189 -26.96 -22.29 35.21
C ASP A 189 -28.33 -21.61 35.08
N HIS A 190 -28.78 -21.38 33.88
CA HIS A 190 -30.18 -21.25 33.56
C HIS A 190 -30.65 -22.60 33.03
N SER A 191 -31.11 -23.45 33.99
CA SER A 191 -32.01 -24.53 33.67
C SER A 191 -33.32 -23.91 33.18
N LEU A 192 -33.65 -24.21 31.93
CA LEU A 192 -34.99 -23.99 31.37
C LEU A 192 -35.87 -25.15 31.85
N ASP A 193 -36.86 -24.86 32.69
CA ASP A 193 -38.10 -25.63 32.85
C ASP A 193 -39.16 -25.04 31.91
#